data_e8a6a675fc6647eaea3fc783447fa954
#
_entry.id   e8a6a675fc6647eaea3fc783447fa954
#
_cell.length_a   1.000
_cell.length_b   1.000
_cell.length_c   1.000
_cell.angle_alpha   90.00
_cell.angle_beta   90.00
_cell.angle_gamma   90.00
#
_symmetry.space_group_name_H-M   'P 1'
#
loop_
_entity.id
_entity.type
_entity.pdbx_description
1 polymer ?
#
loop_
_entity_poly.entity_id
_entity_poly.type
_entity_poly.pdbx_seq_one_letter_code
_entity_poly.pdbx_strand_id
1 'polypeptide(L)'
;MTDTVATLNHLWAGLLVEELVRNGVDAFCISPGSRCTPLTLAAARNAGARCVVHFDERGAGYFALGYARAAGKPAALVCTSGTAAANYYPAIVEASRSRCPLIVLTADRPPELRDTGANQTILQA
;
A
#
# COMPACT_ATOMS: atom_id res chain seq x y z
N MET A 1 21.68 -15.40 5.61
CA MET A 1 20.67 -14.81 6.53
C MET A 1 19.76 -13.78 5.83
N THR A 2 20.25 -13.01 4.89
CA THR A 2 19.44 -12.04 4.10
C THR A 2 18.33 -12.69 3.27
N ASP A 3 18.55 -13.89 2.74
CA ASP A 3 17.56 -14.59 1.90
C ASP A 3 16.32 -15.04 2.67
N THR A 4 16.44 -15.36 3.97
CA THR A 4 15.31 -15.82 4.78
C THR A 4 14.31 -14.70 5.08
N VAL A 5 14.81 -13.50 5.41
CA VAL A 5 13.94 -12.34 5.70
C VAL A 5 13.22 -11.87 4.43
N ALA A 6 13.94 -11.80 3.30
CA ALA A 6 13.35 -11.48 2.01
C ALA A 6 12.26 -12.49 1.64
N THR A 7 12.51 -13.79 1.84
CA THR A 7 11.53 -14.86 1.58
C THR A 7 10.30 -14.73 2.46
N LEU A 8 10.46 -14.43 3.75
CA LEU A 8 9.34 -14.20 4.67
C LEU A 8 8.50 -13.00 4.27
N ASN A 9 9.12 -11.89 3.89
CA ASN A 9 8.39 -10.71 3.43
C ASN A 9 7.57 -10.99 2.17
N HIS A 10 8.11 -11.76 1.23
CA HIS A 10 7.36 -12.16 0.04
C HIS A 10 6.22 -13.13 0.37
N LEU A 11 6.45 -14.08 1.28
CA LEU A 11 5.39 -14.99 1.74
C LEU A 11 4.25 -14.21 2.42
N TRP A 12 4.58 -13.33 3.37
CA TRP A 12 3.59 -12.49 4.06
C TRP A 12 2.79 -11.61 3.10
N ALA A 13 3.49 -10.95 2.17
CA ALA A 13 2.84 -10.12 1.16
C ALA A 13 1.90 -10.94 0.28
N GLY A 14 2.32 -12.15 -0.12
CA GLY A 14 1.50 -13.07 -0.89
C GLY A 14 0.23 -13.49 -0.17
N LEU A 15 0.35 -13.89 1.10
CA LEU A 15 -0.79 -14.28 1.95
C LEU A 15 -1.74 -13.10 2.18
N LEU A 16 -1.20 -11.91 2.48
CA LEU A 16 -2.00 -10.72 2.71
C LEU A 16 -2.80 -10.32 1.46
N VAL A 17 -2.15 -10.26 0.30
CA VAL A 17 -2.82 -9.90 -0.95
C VAL A 17 -3.87 -10.95 -1.33
N GLU A 18 -3.56 -12.23 -1.20
CA GLU A 18 -4.51 -13.30 -1.48
C GLU A 18 -5.74 -13.20 -0.58
N GLU A 19 -5.55 -12.91 0.72
CA GLU A 19 -6.67 -12.76 1.65
C GLU A 19 -7.51 -11.53 1.32
N LEU A 20 -6.89 -10.41 0.95
CA LEU A 20 -7.60 -9.22 0.52
C LEU A 20 -8.44 -9.48 -0.74
N VAL A 21 -7.88 -10.18 -1.72
CA VAL A 21 -8.59 -10.53 -2.96
C VAL A 21 -9.77 -11.45 -2.66
N ARG A 22 -9.60 -12.46 -1.81
CA ARG A 22 -10.68 -13.36 -1.36
C ARG A 22 -11.82 -12.61 -0.65
N ASN A 23 -11.50 -11.50 0.00
CA ASN A 23 -12.47 -10.63 0.65
C ASN A 23 -13.00 -9.50 -0.26
N GLY A 24 -12.80 -9.60 -1.57
CA GLY A 24 -13.41 -8.72 -2.57
C GLY A 24 -12.62 -7.45 -2.91
N VAL A 25 -11.37 -7.33 -2.46
CA VAL A 25 -10.48 -6.23 -2.85
C VAL A 25 -9.81 -6.57 -4.17
N ASP A 26 -10.26 -5.98 -5.26
CA ASP A 26 -9.72 -6.25 -6.60
C ASP A 26 -8.89 -5.10 -7.19
N ALA A 27 -8.92 -3.92 -6.59
CA ALA A 27 -8.16 -2.76 -7.05
C ALA A 27 -7.02 -2.43 -6.10
N PHE A 28 -5.80 -2.45 -6.61
CA PHE A 28 -4.56 -2.10 -5.90
C PHE A 28 -3.92 -0.89 -6.58
N CYS A 29 -3.98 0.26 -5.93
CA CYS A 29 -3.34 1.50 -6.39
C CYS A 29 -1.95 1.58 -5.78
N ILE A 30 -0.93 1.48 -6.61
CA ILE A 30 0.45 1.28 -6.19
C ILE A 30 1.29 2.52 -6.52
N SER A 31 1.86 3.14 -5.49
CA SER A 31 2.93 4.12 -5.64
C SER A 31 4.26 3.40 -5.40
N PRO A 32 5.08 3.20 -6.46
CA PRO A 32 6.21 2.30 -6.39
C PRO A 32 7.35 2.82 -5.50
N GLY A 33 8.01 1.90 -4.84
CA GLY A 33 9.20 2.16 -4.04
C GLY A 33 9.84 0.84 -3.57
N SER A 34 11.12 0.87 -3.22
CA SER A 34 11.87 -0.36 -2.91
C SER A 34 11.29 -1.17 -1.76
N ARG A 35 10.78 -0.50 -0.72
CA ARG A 35 10.28 -1.18 0.47
C ARG A 35 8.91 -1.82 0.29
N CYS A 36 8.09 -1.33 -0.65
CA CYS A 36 6.81 -1.98 -0.96
C CYS A 36 6.93 -3.05 -2.06
N THR A 37 8.14 -3.39 -2.53
CA THR A 37 8.36 -4.40 -3.57
C THR A 37 7.66 -5.73 -3.28
N PRO A 38 7.70 -6.32 -2.08
CA PRO A 38 7.00 -7.57 -1.81
C PRO A 38 5.48 -7.47 -2.04
N LEU A 39 4.84 -6.40 -1.58
CA LEU A 39 3.39 -6.15 -1.78
C LEU A 39 3.07 -5.91 -3.26
N THR A 40 3.88 -5.10 -3.93
CA THR A 40 3.73 -4.81 -5.37
C THR A 40 3.81 -6.08 -6.21
N LEU A 41 4.80 -6.93 -5.96
CA LEU A 41 4.95 -8.20 -6.69
C LEU A 41 3.83 -9.19 -6.35
N ALA A 42 3.38 -9.24 -5.10
CA ALA A 42 2.27 -10.08 -4.70
C ALA A 42 0.98 -9.68 -5.43
N ALA A 43 0.66 -8.39 -5.46
CA ALA A 43 -0.51 -7.88 -6.19
C ALA A 43 -0.38 -8.13 -7.70
N ALA A 44 0.78 -7.84 -8.29
CA ALA A 44 0.99 -8.02 -9.73
C ALA A 44 0.91 -9.47 -10.20
N ARG A 45 1.18 -10.43 -9.32
CA ARG A 45 1.12 -11.88 -9.61
C ARG A 45 -0.24 -12.52 -9.31
N ASN A 46 -1.11 -11.81 -8.60
CA ASN A 46 -2.43 -12.33 -8.24
C ASN A 46 -3.43 -12.04 -9.35
N ALA A 47 -4.01 -13.10 -9.92
CA ALA A 47 -4.95 -13.01 -11.04
C ALA A 47 -6.25 -12.25 -10.70
N GLY A 48 -6.61 -12.17 -9.42
CA GLY A 48 -7.78 -11.42 -8.95
C GLY A 48 -7.50 -9.95 -8.62
N ALA A 49 -6.23 -9.54 -8.66
CA ALA A 49 -5.81 -8.16 -8.36
C ALA A 49 -5.58 -7.36 -9.64
N ARG A 50 -6.23 -6.20 -9.75
CA ARG A 50 -5.98 -5.23 -10.79
C ARG A 50 -5.10 -4.11 -10.23
N CYS A 51 -3.86 -4.01 -10.73
CA CYS A 51 -2.89 -3.03 -10.31
C CYS A 51 -2.97 -1.77 -11.18
N VAL A 52 -3.03 -0.61 -10.51
CA VAL A 52 -2.94 0.71 -11.14
C VAL A 52 -1.76 1.45 -10.51
N VAL A 53 -0.80 1.86 -11.34
CA VAL A 53 0.41 2.54 -10.86
C VAL A 53 0.22 4.05 -10.90
N HIS A 54 0.55 4.70 -9.80
CA HIS A 54 0.60 6.15 -9.68
C HIS A 54 1.98 6.59 -9.17
N PHE A 55 2.54 7.64 -9.76
CA PHE A 55 3.82 8.19 -9.32
C PHE A 55 3.72 9.03 -8.05
N ASP A 56 2.54 9.56 -7.77
CA ASP A 56 2.27 10.44 -6.63
C ASP A 56 1.19 9.81 -5.73
N GLU A 57 1.52 9.59 -4.46
CA GLU A 57 0.62 8.98 -3.48
C GLU A 57 -0.67 9.78 -3.26
N ARG A 58 -0.63 11.10 -3.41
CA ARG A 58 -1.83 11.96 -3.31
C ARG A 58 -2.82 11.61 -4.40
N GLY A 59 -2.33 11.48 -5.64
CA GLY A 59 -3.14 11.06 -6.79
C GLY A 59 -3.66 9.64 -6.63
N ALA A 60 -2.81 8.71 -6.16
CA ALA A 60 -3.21 7.34 -5.86
C ALA A 60 -4.32 7.28 -4.82
N GLY A 61 -4.22 8.06 -3.76
CA GLY A 61 -5.21 8.13 -2.69
C GLY A 61 -6.59 8.55 -3.21
N TYR A 62 -6.66 9.62 -3.98
CA TYR A 62 -7.93 10.09 -4.56
C TYR A 62 -8.46 9.18 -5.67
N PHE A 63 -7.59 8.56 -6.44
CA PHE A 63 -8.01 7.55 -7.41
C PHE A 63 -8.68 6.36 -6.72
N ALA A 64 -8.05 5.82 -5.67
CA ALA A 64 -8.60 4.71 -4.88
C ALA A 64 -9.93 5.08 -4.22
N LEU A 65 -10.03 6.30 -3.68
CA LEU A 65 -11.26 6.83 -3.11
C LEU A 65 -12.40 6.87 -4.15
N GLY A 66 -12.12 7.41 -5.32
CA GLY A 66 -13.08 7.48 -6.43
C GLY A 66 -13.52 6.09 -6.89
N TYR A 67 -12.56 5.16 -7.02
CA TYR A 67 -12.86 3.77 -7.36
C TYR A 67 -13.75 3.11 -6.31
N ALA A 68 -13.35 3.17 -5.04
CA ALA A 68 -14.10 2.53 -3.96
C ALA A 68 -15.54 3.08 -3.85
N ARG A 69 -15.71 4.39 -4.03
CA ARG A 69 -17.03 5.03 -4.04
C ARG A 69 -17.89 4.56 -5.22
N ALA A 70 -17.32 4.48 -6.42
CA ALA A 70 -18.05 4.07 -7.62
C ALA A 70 -18.37 2.58 -7.64
N ALA A 71 -17.43 1.75 -7.17
CA ALA A 71 -17.57 0.30 -7.16
C ALA A 71 -18.34 -0.24 -5.95
N GLY A 72 -18.52 0.55 -4.90
CA GLY A 72 -19.19 0.13 -3.66
C GLY A 72 -18.40 -0.93 -2.87
N LYS A 73 -17.08 -1.00 -3.07
CA LYS A 73 -16.18 -1.98 -2.43
C LYS A 73 -14.81 -1.38 -2.14
N PRO A 74 -14.03 -1.97 -1.20
CA PRO A 74 -12.75 -1.38 -0.83
C PRO A 74 -11.72 -1.42 -1.97
N ALA A 75 -10.85 -0.41 -1.98
CA ALA A 75 -9.62 -0.39 -2.78
C ALA A 75 -8.40 -0.40 -1.85
N ALA A 76 -7.33 -1.05 -2.28
CA ALA A 76 -6.06 -1.08 -1.57
C ALA A 76 -5.09 -0.02 -2.12
N LEU A 77 -4.44 0.69 -1.21
CA LEU A 77 -3.34 1.60 -1.49
C LEU A 77 -2.04 0.96 -1.04
N VAL A 78 -1.02 1.00 -1.88
CA VAL A 78 0.30 0.45 -1.57
C VAL A 78 1.35 1.52 -1.78
N CYS A 79 2.17 1.79 -0.78
CA CYS A 79 3.29 2.72 -0.91
C CYS A 79 4.52 2.28 -0.13
N THR A 80 5.64 2.95 -0.41
CA THR A 80 6.89 2.80 0.32
C THR A 80 6.83 3.47 1.69
N SER A 81 7.94 3.49 2.42
CA SER A 81 8.07 4.08 3.75
C SER A 81 8.19 5.59 3.74
N GLY A 82 8.03 6.19 4.91
CA GLY A 82 8.28 7.60 5.15
C GLY A 82 7.13 8.50 4.72
N THR A 83 7.44 9.67 4.16
CA THR A 83 6.45 10.67 3.74
C THR A 83 5.46 10.17 2.70
N ALA A 84 5.73 9.05 2.02
CA ALA A 84 4.78 8.39 1.13
C ALA A 84 3.44 8.11 1.84
N ALA A 85 3.50 7.55 3.05
CA ALA A 85 2.30 7.29 3.87
C ALA A 85 1.54 8.59 4.22
N ALA A 86 2.27 9.66 4.57
CA ALA A 86 1.67 10.96 4.91
C ALA A 86 0.93 11.60 3.74
N ASN A 87 1.35 11.34 2.51
CA ASN A 87 0.71 11.87 1.30
C ASN A 87 -0.69 11.31 1.05
N TYR A 88 -1.06 10.21 1.67
CA TYR A 88 -2.43 9.69 1.61
C TYR A 88 -3.40 10.43 2.54
N TYR A 89 -2.90 11.23 3.48
CA TYR A 89 -3.73 11.78 4.56
C TYR A 89 -4.97 12.55 4.07
N PRO A 90 -4.91 13.43 3.06
CA PRO A 90 -6.10 14.13 2.57
C PRO A 90 -7.18 13.16 2.06
N ALA A 91 -6.80 12.15 1.30
CA ALA A 91 -7.74 11.15 0.77
C ALA A 91 -8.33 10.27 1.88
N ILE A 92 -7.53 9.94 2.91
CA ILE A 92 -8.00 9.18 4.08
C ILE A 92 -9.02 9.98 4.89
N VAL A 93 -8.80 11.29 5.09
CA VAL A 93 -9.77 12.15 5.77
C VAL A 93 -11.10 12.17 5.01
N GLU A 94 -11.06 12.33 3.69
CA GLU A 94 -12.26 12.30 2.86
C GLU A 94 -12.95 10.93 2.89
N ALA A 95 -12.18 9.84 2.80
CA ALA A 95 -12.71 8.48 2.88
C ALA A 95 -13.43 8.23 4.22
N SER A 96 -12.82 8.66 5.31
CA SER A 96 -13.40 8.54 6.66
C SER A 96 -14.70 9.33 6.78
N ARG A 97 -14.72 10.58 6.32
CA ARG A 97 -15.92 11.44 6.37
C ARG A 97 -17.07 10.93 5.51
N SER A 98 -16.73 10.38 4.34
CA SER A 98 -17.72 9.84 3.41
C SER A 98 -18.05 8.36 3.63
N ARG A 99 -17.46 7.71 4.65
CA ARG A 99 -17.60 6.28 4.95
C ARG A 99 -17.25 5.40 3.75
N CYS A 100 -16.24 5.81 2.99
CA CYS A 100 -15.77 5.07 1.83
C CYS A 100 -14.61 4.15 2.26
N PRO A 101 -14.69 2.84 2.02
CA PRO A 101 -13.67 1.90 2.51
C PRO A 101 -12.37 2.00 1.70
N LEU A 102 -11.26 2.31 2.38
CA LEU A 102 -9.91 2.21 1.84
C LEU A 102 -9.06 1.32 2.74
N ILE A 103 -8.21 0.51 2.14
CA ILE A 103 -7.21 -0.30 2.83
C ILE A 103 -5.84 0.28 2.47
N VAL A 104 -5.09 0.71 3.49
CA VAL A 104 -3.81 1.38 3.27
C VAL A 104 -2.67 0.49 3.76
N LEU A 105 -1.85 0.05 2.82
CA LEU A 105 -0.72 -0.85 3.02
C LEU A 105 0.57 -0.04 2.87
N THR A 106 1.08 0.47 3.98
CA THR A 106 2.33 1.23 4.01
C THR A 106 3.49 0.33 4.40
N ALA A 107 4.59 0.39 3.64
CA ALA A 107 5.84 -0.20 4.09
C ALA A 107 6.48 0.70 5.16
N ASP A 108 7.33 0.12 6.01
CA ASP A 108 8.13 0.87 6.96
C ASP A 108 9.63 0.55 6.80
N ARG A 109 10.46 1.37 7.42
CA ARG A 109 11.91 1.12 7.51
C ARG A 109 12.18 0.04 8.54
N PRO A 110 13.22 -0.79 8.30
CA PRO A 110 13.68 -1.68 9.34
C PRO A 110 14.19 -0.87 10.55
N PRO A 111 14.04 -1.39 11.78
CA PRO A 111 14.34 -0.65 13.01
C PRO A 111 15.75 -0.04 13.06
N GLU A 112 16.75 -0.71 12.49
CA GLU A 112 18.15 -0.27 12.44
C GLU A 112 18.38 0.97 11.56
N LEU A 113 17.43 1.33 10.70
CA LEU A 113 17.48 2.53 9.86
C LEU A 113 16.64 3.69 10.39
N ARG A 114 16.04 3.54 11.57
CA ARG A 114 15.33 4.65 12.22
C ARG A 114 16.34 5.67 12.71
N ASP A 115 16.01 6.94 12.58
CA ASP A 115 16.82 8.09 13.01
C ASP A 115 18.23 8.18 12.39
N THR A 116 18.44 7.55 11.24
CA THR A 116 19.72 7.57 10.52
C THR A 116 19.84 8.71 9.50
N GLY A 117 18.88 9.63 9.44
CA GLY A 117 18.86 10.71 8.46
C GLY A 117 18.59 10.26 7.02
N ALA A 118 18.01 9.06 6.83
CA ALA A 118 17.62 8.58 5.52
C ALA A 118 16.53 9.47 4.89
N ASN A 119 16.49 9.52 3.56
CA ASN A 119 15.54 10.34 2.81
C ASN A 119 14.09 10.07 3.21
N GLN A 120 13.28 11.14 3.22
CA GLN A 120 11.85 11.12 3.51
C GLN A 120 11.44 10.41 4.82
N THR A 121 12.34 10.35 5.81
CA THR A 121 12.06 9.72 7.10
C THR A 121 11.01 10.51 7.88
N ILE A 122 10.00 9.80 8.38
CA ILE A 122 9.04 10.28 9.37
C ILE A 122 8.85 9.19 10.42
N LEU A 123 8.29 9.54 11.56
CA LEU A 123 7.80 8.55 12.53
C LEU A 123 6.49 7.97 12.01
N GLN A 124 6.46 6.66 11.74
CA GLN A 124 5.28 5.95 11.22
C GLN A 124 4.54 5.15 12.30
N ALA A 125 5.12 5.01 13.51
CA ALA A 125 4.54 4.29 14.64
C ALA A 125 4.19 5.22 15.78
#